data_9ce065bd9a3596aedaa36907f2544363
#
_entry.id   9ce065bd9a3596aedaa36907f2544363
#
_cell.length_a   1.000
_cell.length_b   1.000
_cell.length_c   1.000
_cell.angle_alpha   90.00
_cell.angle_beta   90.00
_cell.angle_gamma   90.00
#
_symmetry.space_group_name_H-M   'P 1'
#
loop_
_entity.id
_entity.type
_entity.pdbx_description
1 polymer ?
#
loop_
_entity_poly.entity_id
_entity_poly.type
_entity_poly.pdbx_seq_one_letter_code
_entity_poly.pdbx_strand_id
1 'polypeptide(L)'
;MLFRSDEACAMVLGDNIFFGDGFSHILKKAADNAENKNRATIFGYHVNDPERFGIVEFDKDGKVLSVEEKPKHPKSNYCITGLYFYPAGVSKMANEVKPSARGELEITTLNDMYLKEDRLDVQLLGRGYAWLDTGTMDSLLEASNFVQIISKRQNFVISAPEEIAFKYGWIDRDELLESAKHYGKSPYGEHLKAVAEGKAE
;
A
#
# COMPACT_ATOMS: atom_id res chain seq x y z
N MET A 1 7.29 19.53 2.88
CA MET A 1 7.36 18.18 3.50
C MET A 1 8.84 17.90 3.76
N LEU A 2 9.26 17.83 5.01
CA LEU A 2 10.64 17.46 5.34
C LEU A 2 10.74 15.95 5.20
N PHE A 3 11.29 15.49 4.09
CA PHE A 3 11.60 14.07 3.89
C PHE A 3 12.77 13.72 4.83
N ARG A 4 12.53 12.86 5.80
CA ARG A 4 13.60 12.30 6.63
C ARG A 4 14.32 11.24 5.80
N SER A 5 15.31 11.69 5.01
CA SER A 5 16.07 10.85 4.08
C SER A 5 16.92 9.76 4.75
N ASP A 6 17.08 9.86 6.07
CA ASP A 6 17.98 8.99 6.84
C ASP A 6 17.24 7.87 7.59
N GLU A 7 15.92 7.73 7.36
CA GLU A 7 15.09 6.68 7.96
C GLU A 7 14.44 5.83 6.86
N ALA A 8 14.08 4.59 7.20
CA ALA A 8 13.24 3.77 6.35
C ALA A 8 11.86 4.42 6.18
N CYS A 9 11.23 4.24 5.03
CA CYS A 9 9.92 4.83 4.77
C CYS A 9 8.99 3.87 4.04
N ALA A 10 7.69 4.05 4.27
CA ALA A 10 6.64 3.48 3.43
C ALA A 10 6.06 4.58 2.54
N MET A 11 5.75 4.22 1.30
CA MET A 11 5.05 5.08 0.36
C MET A 11 3.81 4.36 -0.16
N VAL A 12 2.67 5.05 -0.11
CA VAL A 12 1.41 4.56 -0.67
C VAL A 12 0.87 5.61 -1.63
N LEU A 13 0.41 5.17 -2.80
CA LEU A 13 -0.26 6.05 -3.75
C LEU A 13 -1.69 6.33 -3.26
N GLY A 14 -2.11 7.58 -3.32
CA GLY A 14 -3.36 8.05 -2.74
C GLY A 14 -4.64 7.57 -3.43
N ASP A 15 -4.51 6.96 -4.60
CA ASP A 15 -5.57 6.36 -5.40
C ASP A 15 -5.65 4.82 -5.26
N ASN A 16 -4.89 4.23 -4.35
CA ASN A 16 -4.86 2.79 -4.12
C ASN A 16 -5.59 2.41 -2.84
N ILE A 17 -6.48 1.42 -2.93
CA ILE A 17 -7.20 0.82 -1.82
C ILE A 17 -6.73 -0.61 -1.65
N PHE A 18 -6.36 -0.96 -0.43
CA PHE A 18 -5.96 -2.32 -0.05
C PHE A 18 -6.92 -2.86 1.01
N PHE A 19 -7.36 -4.10 0.81
CA PHE A 19 -8.21 -4.79 1.76
C PHE A 19 -7.83 -6.28 1.83
N GLY A 20 -7.77 -6.84 3.02
CA GLY A 20 -7.50 -8.26 3.21
C GLY A 20 -7.17 -8.59 4.66
N ASP A 21 -7.51 -9.81 5.06
CA ASP A 21 -7.17 -10.30 6.40
C ASP A 21 -5.66 -10.51 6.56
N GLY A 22 -5.15 -10.20 7.74
CA GLY A 22 -3.71 -10.31 8.02
C GLY A 22 -2.83 -9.28 7.32
N PHE A 23 -3.39 -8.25 6.67
CA PHE A 23 -2.62 -7.24 5.94
C PHE A 23 -1.55 -6.56 6.81
N SER A 24 -1.88 -6.25 8.06
CA SER A 24 -0.92 -5.67 9.02
C SER A 24 0.32 -6.53 9.26
N HIS A 25 0.20 -7.86 9.17
CA HIS A 25 1.34 -8.78 9.33
C HIS A 25 2.34 -8.66 8.17
N ILE A 26 1.84 -8.60 6.95
CA ILE A 26 2.73 -8.44 5.77
C ILE A 26 3.34 -7.05 5.70
N LEU A 27 2.64 -6.01 6.17
CA LEU A 27 3.21 -4.67 6.28
C LEU A 27 4.35 -4.62 7.31
N LYS A 28 4.18 -5.25 8.48
CA LYS A 28 5.25 -5.35 9.50
C LYS A 28 6.48 -6.07 8.96
N LYS A 29 6.31 -7.14 8.18
CA LYS A 29 7.42 -7.83 7.52
C LYS A 29 8.15 -6.93 6.53
N ALA A 30 7.41 -6.14 5.73
CA ALA A 30 8.00 -5.19 4.80
C ALA A 30 8.75 -4.05 5.52
N ALA A 31 8.20 -3.56 6.64
CA ALA A 31 8.88 -2.59 7.49
C ALA A 31 10.18 -3.15 8.07
N ASP A 32 10.16 -4.39 8.61
CA ASP A 32 11.38 -5.06 9.11
C ASP A 32 12.45 -5.23 8.01
N ASN A 33 12.05 -5.57 6.79
CA ASN A 33 12.98 -5.65 5.66
C ASN A 33 13.64 -4.29 5.39
N ALA A 34 12.87 -3.20 5.43
CA ALA A 34 13.38 -1.85 5.19
C ALA A 34 14.27 -1.35 6.34
N GLU A 35 13.84 -1.52 7.59
CA GLU A 35 14.49 -0.98 8.78
C GLU A 35 15.75 -1.78 9.18
N ASN A 36 15.65 -3.12 9.14
CA ASN A 36 16.67 -4.00 9.74
C ASN A 36 17.50 -4.78 8.73
N LYS A 37 17.00 -4.97 7.48
CA LYS A 37 17.71 -5.77 6.47
C LYS A 37 18.21 -4.94 5.30
N ASN A 38 17.95 -3.63 5.30
CA ASN A 38 18.34 -2.71 4.22
C ASN A 38 17.81 -3.15 2.83
N ARG A 39 16.56 -3.64 2.78
CA ARG A 39 15.92 -4.16 1.57
C ARG A 39 14.63 -3.42 1.28
N ALA A 40 14.41 -3.10 0.01
CA ALA A 40 13.12 -2.59 -0.45
C ALA A 40 12.10 -3.74 -0.60
N THR A 41 10.82 -3.46 -0.36
CA THR A 41 9.74 -4.41 -0.59
C THR A 41 8.67 -3.77 -1.46
N ILE A 42 8.34 -4.43 -2.57
CA ILE A 42 7.20 -4.12 -3.44
C ILE A 42 6.10 -5.16 -3.24
N PHE A 43 4.86 -4.80 -3.62
CA PHE A 43 3.71 -5.71 -3.49
C PHE A 43 3.18 -6.08 -4.85
N GLY A 44 3.14 -7.39 -5.12
CA GLY A 44 2.66 -7.96 -6.38
C GLY A 44 1.20 -8.42 -6.28
N TYR A 45 0.36 -8.04 -7.23
CA TYR A 45 -1.04 -8.45 -7.33
C TYR A 45 -1.33 -9.02 -8.73
N HIS A 46 -2.04 -10.15 -8.80
CA HIS A 46 -2.37 -10.80 -10.06
C HIS A 46 -3.50 -10.06 -10.79
N VAL A 47 -3.27 -9.65 -12.04
CA VAL A 47 -4.22 -8.92 -12.89
C VAL A 47 -4.41 -9.61 -14.23
N ASN A 48 -5.49 -9.27 -14.93
CA ASN A 48 -5.80 -9.79 -16.26
C ASN A 48 -5.29 -8.91 -17.41
N ASP A 49 -4.92 -7.66 -17.10
CA ASP A 49 -4.48 -6.61 -18.04
C ASP A 49 -3.11 -6.02 -17.62
N PRO A 50 -2.07 -6.88 -17.52
CA PRO A 50 -0.78 -6.51 -16.93
C PRO A 50 -0.04 -5.39 -17.70
N GLU A 51 -0.32 -5.20 -18.98
CA GLU A 51 0.33 -4.16 -19.82
C GLU A 51 0.04 -2.72 -19.36
N ARG A 52 -0.94 -2.54 -18.48
CA ARG A 52 -1.30 -1.22 -17.93
C ARG A 52 -0.42 -0.77 -16.76
N PHE A 53 0.33 -1.68 -16.16
CA PHE A 53 1.00 -1.50 -14.87
C PHE A 53 2.49 -1.76 -14.97
N GLY A 54 3.22 -1.35 -13.94
CA GLY A 54 4.54 -1.90 -13.66
C GLY A 54 4.43 -3.38 -13.31
N ILE A 55 5.25 -4.23 -13.92
CA ILE A 55 5.19 -5.69 -13.79
C ILE A 55 6.41 -6.21 -13.06
N VAL A 56 6.20 -7.19 -12.18
CA VAL A 56 7.26 -7.93 -11.51
C VAL A 56 7.27 -9.37 -11.98
N GLU A 57 8.45 -9.84 -12.39
CA GLU A 57 8.75 -11.25 -12.64
C GLU A 57 9.54 -11.82 -11.46
N PHE A 58 9.22 -13.02 -11.01
CA PHE A 58 9.90 -13.72 -9.93
C PHE A 58 9.94 -15.22 -10.18
N ASP A 59 10.88 -15.91 -9.56
CA ASP A 59 11.01 -17.35 -9.65
C ASP A 59 10.06 -18.06 -8.66
N LYS A 60 10.10 -19.42 -8.69
CA LYS A 60 9.30 -20.28 -7.80
C LYS A 60 9.59 -20.08 -6.31
N ASP A 61 10.75 -19.56 -5.97
CA ASP A 61 11.20 -19.32 -4.60
C ASP A 61 10.86 -17.87 -4.15
N GLY A 62 10.23 -17.07 -5.05
CA GLY A 62 9.81 -15.69 -4.80
C GLY A 62 10.93 -14.66 -4.99
N LYS A 63 12.08 -15.04 -5.57
CA LYS A 63 13.15 -14.10 -5.88
C LYS A 63 12.77 -13.28 -7.11
N VAL A 64 12.84 -11.95 -7.00
CA VAL A 64 12.57 -11.03 -8.11
C VAL A 64 13.63 -11.20 -9.19
N LEU A 65 13.20 -11.39 -10.43
CA LEU A 65 14.03 -11.56 -11.61
C LEU A 65 14.08 -10.30 -12.47
N SER A 66 12.95 -9.62 -12.64
CA SER A 66 12.86 -8.36 -13.38
C SER A 66 11.69 -7.52 -12.92
N VAL A 67 11.78 -6.20 -13.14
CA VAL A 67 10.68 -5.25 -13.04
C VAL A 67 10.64 -4.42 -14.32
N GLU A 68 9.45 -4.21 -14.90
CA GLU A 68 9.25 -3.48 -16.14
C GLU A 68 8.04 -2.56 -16.05
N GLU A 69 8.19 -1.30 -16.47
CA GLU A 69 7.08 -0.33 -16.52
C GLU A 69 6.27 -0.52 -17.81
N LYS A 70 4.99 -0.83 -17.67
CA LYS A 70 3.98 -0.94 -18.73
C LYS A 70 4.52 -1.64 -20.01
N PRO A 71 5.01 -2.89 -19.87
CA PRO A 71 5.62 -3.60 -20.98
C PRO A 71 4.59 -3.97 -22.05
N LYS A 72 4.95 -3.88 -23.33
CA LYS A 72 4.10 -4.35 -24.43
C LYS A 72 3.89 -5.87 -24.43
N HIS A 73 4.84 -6.59 -23.88
CA HIS A 73 4.82 -8.06 -23.73
C HIS A 73 5.18 -8.43 -22.29
N PRO A 74 4.20 -8.40 -21.37
CA PRO A 74 4.45 -8.68 -19.96
C PRO A 74 5.00 -10.08 -19.75
N LYS A 75 6.03 -10.22 -18.90
CA LYS A 75 6.63 -11.51 -18.54
C LYS A 75 5.85 -12.24 -17.47
N SER A 76 4.99 -11.55 -16.74
CA SER A 76 4.11 -12.12 -15.75
C SER A 76 2.78 -11.36 -15.69
N ASN A 77 1.78 -11.92 -15.00
CA ASN A 77 0.51 -11.25 -14.72
C ASN A 77 0.50 -10.59 -13.32
N TYR A 78 1.66 -10.43 -12.70
CA TYR A 78 1.75 -9.76 -11.40
C TYR A 78 2.17 -8.30 -11.58
N CYS A 79 1.23 -7.39 -11.35
CA CYS A 79 1.51 -5.96 -11.33
C CYS A 79 2.12 -5.55 -9.99
N ILE A 80 2.93 -4.51 -10.02
CA ILE A 80 3.41 -3.82 -8.83
C ILE A 80 2.32 -2.84 -8.41
N THR A 81 1.80 -3.02 -7.19
CA THR A 81 0.78 -2.12 -6.64
C THR A 81 1.40 -0.81 -6.17
N GLY A 82 0.57 0.18 -5.84
CA GLY A 82 1.04 1.49 -5.34
C GLY A 82 1.43 1.49 -3.86
N LEU A 83 2.07 0.44 -3.37
CA LEU A 83 2.57 0.34 -1.99
C LEU A 83 4.02 -0.14 -1.98
N TYR A 84 4.88 0.59 -1.28
CA TYR A 84 6.31 0.39 -1.30
C TYR A 84 6.89 0.61 0.09
N PHE A 85 7.89 -0.19 0.46
CA PHE A 85 8.71 0.03 1.64
C PHE A 85 10.16 0.13 1.20
N TYR A 86 10.83 1.19 1.62
CA TYR A 86 12.21 1.46 1.25
C TYR A 86 13.09 1.65 2.48
N PRO A 87 14.33 1.15 2.47
CA PRO A 87 15.28 1.42 3.53
C PRO A 87 15.75 2.88 3.52
N ALA A 88 16.46 3.27 4.56
CA ALA A 88 17.11 4.57 4.66
C ALA A 88 17.96 4.88 3.42
N GLY A 89 17.98 6.15 3.01
CA GLY A 89 18.75 6.61 1.86
C GLY A 89 18.02 6.52 0.52
N VAL A 90 16.76 6.08 0.48
CA VAL A 90 15.97 6.00 -0.77
C VAL A 90 15.91 7.32 -1.54
N SER A 91 15.88 8.47 -0.85
CA SER A 91 15.86 9.79 -1.49
C SER A 91 17.11 10.05 -2.33
N LYS A 92 18.27 9.53 -1.92
CA LYS A 92 19.52 9.65 -2.70
C LYS A 92 19.41 8.82 -3.99
N MET A 93 18.96 7.57 -3.89
CA MET A 93 18.74 6.72 -5.07
C MET A 93 17.68 7.30 -6.00
N ALA A 94 16.59 7.83 -5.46
CA ALA A 94 15.52 8.45 -6.25
C ALA A 94 16.01 9.67 -7.06
N ASN A 95 16.96 10.44 -6.53
CA ASN A 95 17.57 11.57 -7.25
C ASN A 95 18.46 11.13 -8.44
N GLU A 96 18.86 9.86 -8.51
CA GLU A 96 19.63 9.30 -9.61
C GLU A 96 18.74 8.74 -10.74
N VAL A 97 17.43 8.62 -10.50
CA VAL A 97 16.46 8.15 -11.50
C VAL A 97 16.39 9.15 -12.65
N LYS A 98 16.55 8.64 -13.87
CA LYS A 98 16.45 9.44 -15.08
C LYS A 98 15.09 9.24 -15.74
N PRO A 99 14.58 10.24 -16.46
CA PRO A 99 13.34 10.09 -17.22
C PRO A 99 13.40 8.88 -18.17
N SER A 100 12.31 8.12 -18.22
CA SER A 100 12.12 7.01 -19.13
C SER A 100 11.94 7.48 -20.58
N ALA A 101 11.78 6.55 -21.53
CA ALA A 101 11.42 6.86 -22.92
C ALA A 101 10.07 7.61 -23.04
N ARG A 102 9.23 7.56 -21.96
CA ARG A 102 7.97 8.31 -21.85
C ARG A 102 8.16 9.73 -21.33
N GLY A 103 9.38 10.11 -20.91
CA GLY A 103 9.70 11.41 -20.32
C GLY A 103 9.32 11.51 -18.83
N GLU A 104 8.96 10.40 -18.18
CA GLU A 104 8.52 10.34 -16.79
C GLU A 104 9.61 9.74 -15.89
N LEU A 105 9.69 10.19 -14.64
CA LEU A 105 10.50 9.56 -13.59
C LEU A 105 9.70 8.38 -13.03
N GLU A 106 10.06 7.17 -13.46
CA GLU A 106 9.32 5.96 -13.11
C GLU A 106 9.80 5.37 -11.77
N ILE A 107 8.85 5.05 -10.91
CA ILE A 107 9.16 4.34 -9.65
C ILE A 107 9.70 2.94 -9.92
N THR A 108 9.30 2.33 -11.03
CA THR A 108 9.81 1.04 -11.48
C THR A 108 11.30 1.09 -11.76
N THR A 109 11.84 2.23 -12.22
CA THR A 109 13.28 2.43 -12.37
C THR A 109 14.00 2.42 -11.03
N LEU A 110 13.41 3.06 -10.00
CA LEU A 110 13.95 3.00 -8.64
C LEU A 110 13.96 1.57 -8.09
N ASN A 111 12.87 0.83 -8.31
CA ASN A 111 12.79 -0.58 -7.91
C ASN A 111 13.84 -1.44 -8.64
N ASP A 112 14.11 -1.18 -9.93
CA ASP A 112 15.15 -1.87 -10.70
C ASP A 112 16.56 -1.57 -10.16
N MET A 113 16.81 -0.35 -9.64
CA MET A 113 18.07 -0.04 -8.97
C MET A 113 18.28 -0.91 -7.73
N TYR A 114 17.25 -1.08 -6.89
CA TYR A 114 17.29 -2.00 -5.74
C TYR A 114 17.46 -3.46 -6.18
N LEU A 115 16.80 -3.86 -7.27
CA LEU A 115 16.95 -5.21 -7.83
C LEU A 115 18.40 -5.49 -8.26
N LYS A 116 19.03 -4.55 -8.97
CA LYS A 116 20.43 -4.66 -9.41
C LYS A 116 21.44 -4.78 -8.24
N GLU A 117 21.08 -4.24 -7.09
CA GLU A 117 21.87 -4.39 -5.86
C GLU A 117 21.50 -5.66 -5.05
N ASP A 118 20.64 -6.55 -5.59
CA ASP A 118 20.08 -7.72 -4.90
C ASP A 118 19.35 -7.35 -3.58
N ARG A 119 18.69 -6.22 -3.56
CA ARG A 119 18.02 -5.62 -2.38
C ARG A 119 16.51 -5.38 -2.59
N LEU A 120 15.89 -6.05 -3.54
CA LEU A 120 14.46 -5.95 -3.82
C LEU A 120 13.76 -7.25 -3.47
N ASP A 121 12.76 -7.18 -2.60
CA ASP A 121 11.84 -8.27 -2.28
C ASP A 121 10.46 -7.99 -2.86
N VAL A 122 9.73 -9.05 -3.21
CA VAL A 122 8.31 -8.98 -3.56
C VAL A 122 7.47 -9.68 -2.50
N GLN A 123 6.42 -9.01 -2.04
CA GLN A 123 5.38 -9.61 -1.22
C GLN A 123 4.12 -9.79 -2.08
N LEU A 124 3.70 -11.03 -2.31
CA LEU A 124 2.53 -11.30 -3.12
C LEU A 124 1.25 -11.16 -2.30
N LEU A 125 0.31 -10.42 -2.83
CA LEU A 125 -1.06 -10.33 -2.35
C LEU A 125 -1.86 -11.45 -3.02
N GLY A 126 -2.05 -12.54 -2.29
CA GLY A 126 -2.73 -13.73 -2.77
C GLY A 126 -4.27 -13.63 -2.70
N ARG A 127 -4.94 -14.78 -2.80
CA ARG A 127 -6.40 -14.85 -2.64
C ARG A 127 -6.82 -14.38 -1.24
N GLY A 128 -7.89 -13.61 -1.17
CA GLY A 128 -8.36 -13.00 0.07
C GLY A 128 -7.92 -11.54 0.23
N TYR A 129 -7.03 -11.05 -0.65
CA TYR A 129 -6.73 -9.63 -0.76
C TYR A 129 -7.46 -9.03 -1.94
N ALA A 130 -7.93 -7.79 -1.77
CA ALA A 130 -8.39 -6.93 -2.84
C ALA A 130 -7.46 -5.72 -2.92
N TRP A 131 -7.02 -5.42 -4.13
CA TRP A 131 -6.34 -4.19 -4.48
C TRP A 131 -7.16 -3.50 -5.58
N LEU A 132 -7.44 -2.23 -5.38
CA LEU A 132 -8.20 -1.40 -6.30
C LEU A 132 -7.39 -0.14 -6.59
N ASP A 133 -7.18 0.10 -7.87
CA ASP A 133 -6.62 1.34 -8.39
C ASP A 133 -7.77 2.23 -8.85
N THR A 134 -7.91 3.42 -8.28
CA THR A 134 -9.03 4.33 -8.56
C THR A 134 -8.70 5.39 -9.62
N GLY A 135 -7.73 5.11 -10.49
CA GLY A 135 -7.24 6.04 -11.51
C GLY A 135 -8.20 6.34 -12.66
N THR A 136 -9.33 5.62 -12.79
CA THR A 136 -10.37 5.87 -13.80
C THR A 136 -11.74 6.01 -13.16
N MET A 137 -12.72 6.60 -13.88
CA MET A 137 -14.08 6.73 -13.38
C MET A 137 -14.73 5.37 -13.10
N ASP A 138 -14.49 4.38 -13.97
CA ASP A 138 -15.03 3.03 -13.80
C ASP A 138 -14.42 2.34 -12.58
N SER A 139 -13.08 2.40 -12.43
CA SER A 139 -12.40 1.79 -11.27
C SER A 139 -12.73 2.51 -9.95
N LEU A 140 -12.98 3.83 -9.98
CA LEU A 140 -13.49 4.56 -8.81
C LEU A 140 -14.89 4.10 -8.40
N LEU A 141 -15.78 3.85 -9.36
CA LEU A 141 -17.11 3.31 -9.09
C LEU A 141 -17.03 1.88 -8.53
N GLU A 142 -16.20 1.04 -9.10
CA GLU A 142 -15.96 -0.32 -8.59
C GLU A 142 -15.44 -0.30 -7.15
N ALA A 143 -14.48 0.55 -6.85
CA ALA A 143 -13.93 0.73 -5.50
C ALA A 143 -15.01 1.23 -4.52
N SER A 144 -15.85 2.17 -4.93
CA SER A 144 -16.96 2.68 -4.11
C SER A 144 -17.98 1.57 -3.79
N ASN A 145 -18.33 0.75 -4.77
CA ASN A 145 -19.24 -0.39 -4.58
C ASN A 145 -18.60 -1.44 -3.66
N PHE A 146 -17.33 -1.74 -3.84
CA PHE A 146 -16.58 -2.68 -3.00
C PHE A 146 -16.59 -2.21 -1.53
N VAL A 147 -16.17 -0.97 -1.26
CA VAL A 147 -16.15 -0.39 0.09
C VAL A 147 -17.53 -0.44 0.71
N GLN A 148 -18.59 -0.06 -0.05
CA GLN A 148 -19.97 -0.09 0.45
C GLN A 148 -20.40 -1.51 0.85
N ILE A 149 -20.12 -2.52 0.00
CA ILE A 149 -20.51 -3.91 0.27
C ILE A 149 -19.80 -4.44 1.51
N ILE A 150 -18.49 -4.26 1.59
CA ILE A 150 -17.68 -4.73 2.72
C ILE A 150 -18.14 -4.05 4.02
N SER A 151 -18.25 -2.73 4.04
CA SER A 151 -18.66 -1.99 5.23
C SER A 151 -20.05 -2.43 5.73
N LYS A 152 -21.00 -2.65 4.81
CA LYS A 152 -22.35 -3.12 5.18
C LYS A 152 -22.38 -4.57 5.67
N ARG A 153 -21.53 -5.45 5.11
CA ARG A 153 -21.56 -6.89 5.44
C ARG A 153 -20.76 -7.24 6.68
N GLN A 154 -19.67 -6.54 6.90
CA GLN A 154 -18.76 -6.81 8.03
C GLN A 154 -18.94 -5.80 9.17
N ASN A 155 -19.79 -4.79 8.98
CA ASN A 155 -20.12 -3.77 9.97
C ASN A 155 -18.88 -3.05 10.53
N PHE A 156 -17.92 -2.72 9.66
CA PHE A 156 -16.76 -1.92 10.03
C PHE A 156 -16.48 -0.84 8.99
N VAL A 157 -15.70 0.16 9.36
CA VAL A 157 -15.29 1.25 8.47
C VAL A 157 -13.91 0.94 7.89
N ILE A 158 -13.82 0.84 6.56
CA ILE A 158 -12.53 0.69 5.88
C ILE A 158 -11.76 2.00 6.04
N SER A 159 -10.50 1.91 6.45
CA SER A 159 -9.60 3.07 6.59
C SER A 159 -10.10 4.07 7.64
N ALA A 160 -10.23 3.63 8.89
CA ALA A 160 -10.52 4.46 10.05
C ALA A 160 -9.21 4.75 10.82
N PRO A 161 -8.43 5.79 10.47
CA PRO A 161 -7.11 6.02 11.06
C PRO A 161 -7.15 6.26 12.56
N GLU A 162 -8.17 6.92 13.09
CA GLU A 162 -8.30 7.17 14.52
C GLU A 162 -8.61 5.88 15.30
N GLU A 163 -9.44 4.98 14.73
CA GLU A 163 -9.67 3.66 15.30
C GLU A 163 -8.37 2.84 15.32
N ILE A 164 -7.61 2.87 14.21
CA ILE A 164 -6.31 2.19 14.11
C ILE A 164 -5.35 2.74 15.16
N ALA A 165 -5.24 4.06 15.28
CA ALA A 165 -4.40 4.72 16.27
C ALA A 165 -4.78 4.32 17.69
N PHE A 166 -6.07 4.25 18.00
CA PHE A 166 -6.57 3.81 19.29
C PHE A 166 -6.25 2.32 19.56
N LYS A 167 -6.48 1.44 18.60
CA LYS A 167 -6.16 0.00 18.72
C LYS A 167 -4.67 -0.27 18.93
N TYR A 168 -3.80 0.57 18.39
CA TYR A 168 -2.35 0.48 18.59
C TYR A 168 -1.84 1.27 19.82
N GLY A 169 -2.73 1.94 20.54
CA GLY A 169 -2.36 2.72 21.72
C GLY A 169 -1.58 4.02 21.43
N TRP A 170 -1.71 4.54 20.19
CA TRP A 170 -1.10 5.82 19.80
C TRP A 170 -1.92 7.01 20.26
N ILE A 171 -3.23 6.82 20.44
CA ILE A 171 -4.15 7.75 21.07
C ILE A 171 -4.93 7.02 22.16
N ASP A 172 -5.39 7.76 23.16
CA ASP A 172 -6.23 7.23 24.22
C ASP A 172 -7.73 7.35 23.90
N ARG A 173 -8.57 6.88 24.84
CA ARG A 173 -10.03 6.89 24.70
C ARG A 173 -10.60 8.31 24.60
N ASP A 174 -10.03 9.25 25.35
CA ASP A 174 -10.53 10.62 25.41
C ASP A 174 -10.18 11.37 24.11
N GLU A 175 -9.00 11.13 23.55
CA GLU A 175 -8.58 11.64 22.25
C GLU A 175 -9.44 11.06 21.10
N LEU A 176 -9.80 9.76 21.18
CA LEU A 176 -10.72 9.15 20.22
C LEU A 176 -12.13 9.77 20.32
N LEU A 177 -12.63 10.03 21.51
CA LEU A 177 -13.92 10.70 21.72
C LEU A 177 -13.90 12.16 21.24
N GLU A 178 -12.77 12.85 21.38
CA GLU A 178 -12.61 14.21 20.82
C GLU A 178 -12.66 14.18 19.29
N SER A 179 -11.98 13.22 18.66
CA SER A 179 -12.07 13.00 17.21
C SER A 179 -13.52 12.70 16.79
N ALA A 180 -14.21 11.83 17.50
CA ALA A 180 -15.63 11.54 17.24
C ALA A 180 -16.51 12.80 17.29
N LYS A 181 -16.28 13.71 18.25
CA LYS A 181 -17.00 14.98 18.35
C LYS A 181 -16.71 15.89 17.14
N HIS A 182 -15.46 15.91 16.67
CA HIS A 182 -15.07 16.69 15.47
C HIS A 182 -15.89 16.28 14.26
N TYR A 183 -16.08 14.96 14.05
CA TYR A 183 -16.91 14.43 12.95
C TYR A 183 -18.43 14.51 13.21
N GLY A 184 -18.83 14.83 14.44
CA GLY A 184 -20.21 15.09 14.83
C GLY A 184 -21.16 13.90 14.59
N LYS A 185 -22.35 14.17 14.03
CA LYS A 185 -23.38 13.16 13.73
C LYS A 185 -23.15 12.43 12.40
N SER A 186 -21.97 12.49 11.82
CA SER A 186 -21.67 11.71 10.63
C SER A 186 -21.61 10.20 10.98
N PRO A 187 -21.83 9.29 10.01
CA PRO A 187 -21.64 7.85 10.24
C PRO A 187 -20.24 7.50 10.77
N TYR A 188 -19.23 8.25 10.36
CA TYR A 188 -17.87 8.09 10.82
C TYR A 188 -17.69 8.51 12.29
N GLY A 189 -18.22 9.66 12.69
CA GLY A 189 -18.19 10.12 14.08
C GLY A 189 -18.93 9.17 15.04
N GLU A 190 -20.09 8.66 14.62
CA GLU A 190 -20.84 7.66 15.39
C GLU A 190 -20.07 6.34 15.51
N HIS A 191 -19.36 5.91 14.45
CA HIS A 191 -18.49 4.75 14.49
C HIS A 191 -17.36 4.92 15.51
N LEU A 192 -16.58 6.02 15.45
CA LEU A 192 -15.49 6.28 16.40
C LEU A 192 -15.98 6.31 17.84
N LYS A 193 -17.17 6.88 18.08
CA LYS A 193 -17.80 6.86 19.38
C LYS A 193 -18.14 5.45 19.85
N ALA A 194 -18.69 4.62 18.94
CA ALA A 194 -19.00 3.22 19.25
C ALA A 194 -17.73 2.41 19.59
N VAL A 195 -16.63 2.64 18.87
CA VAL A 195 -15.31 2.04 19.16
C VAL A 195 -14.82 2.46 20.54
N ALA A 196 -14.85 3.76 20.86
CA ALA A 196 -14.45 4.28 22.17
C ALA A 196 -15.29 3.73 23.33
N GLU A 197 -16.55 3.38 23.07
CA GLU A 197 -17.48 2.78 24.03
C GLU A 197 -17.41 1.24 24.08
N GLY A 198 -16.57 0.61 23.27
CA GLY A 198 -16.45 -0.86 23.18
C GLY A 198 -17.68 -1.53 22.55
N LYS A 199 -18.42 -0.83 21.71
CA LYS A 199 -19.64 -1.30 21.02
C LYS A 199 -19.41 -1.66 19.55
N ALA A 200 -18.24 -1.35 19.02
CA ALA A 200 -17.78 -1.74 17.69
C ALA A 200 -16.38 -2.36 17.82
N GLU A 201 -16.09 -3.37 16.97
CA GLU A 201 -14.78 -4.05 16.92
C GLU A 201 -13.86 -3.39 15.87
#